data_dafd7ce47980b3914c7f3353008de09b
#
_entry.id   dafd7ce47980b3914c7f3353008de09b
#
_cell.length_a   1.000
_cell.length_b   1.000
_cell.length_c   1.000
_cell.angle_alpha   90.00
_cell.angle_beta   90.00
_cell.angle_gamma   90.00
#
_symmetry.space_group_name_H-M   'P 1'
#
loop_
_entity.id
_entity.type
_entity.pdbx_description
1 polymer ?
#
loop_
_entity_poly.entity_id
_entity_poly.type
_entity_poly.pdbx_seq_one_letter_code
_entity_poly.pdbx_strand_id
1 'polypeptide(L)'
;MDLTGTNVDVNVFQQAWDRFEAILAERSPEDRVTLRPPATAARVDALEARLGFPLHPELRALLGRHDGVPDAEASWDLDHFQAGAFLPLGHRLDGADAIASAYTGIVTLAEDFEADFDPADYVDDFRENHVDGNILRWVPFAHPNDGGIAFVYHQPGPMYGHVYEIGLGSGCWPPVEWATSLTEFFDLLARSLEDGTPFRGSRPTTYRHSSGRHTLEWT
;
A
#
# COMPACT_ATOMS: atom_id res chain seq x y z
N MET A 1 30.10 2.45 -4.22
CA MET A 1 29.85 1.11 -3.67
C MET A 1 28.38 1.06 -3.42
N ASP A 2 27.68 0.34 -4.30
CA ASP A 2 26.21 0.25 -4.26
C ASP A 2 25.85 -0.63 -3.07
N LEU A 3 25.31 -0.02 -1.99
CA LEU A 3 24.95 -0.71 -0.75
C LEU A 3 23.53 -1.29 -0.78
N THR A 4 22.85 -1.21 -1.92
CA THR A 4 21.55 -1.83 -2.15
C THR A 4 21.74 -3.24 -2.69
N GLY A 5 22.14 -4.19 -1.83
CA GLY A 5 22.54 -5.55 -2.20
C GLY A 5 21.42 -6.48 -2.65
N THR A 6 20.27 -5.99 -3.05
CA THR A 6 19.18 -6.80 -3.61
C THR A 6 18.92 -6.31 -5.04
N ASN A 7 19.32 -7.08 -6.02
CA ASN A 7 18.93 -6.87 -7.42
C ASN A 7 17.42 -7.20 -7.52
N VAL A 8 16.58 -6.18 -7.36
CA VAL A 8 15.11 -6.32 -7.45
C VAL A 8 14.76 -6.61 -8.91
N ASP A 9 14.24 -7.81 -9.18
CA ASP A 9 13.78 -8.17 -10.52
C ASP A 9 12.35 -7.63 -10.76
N VAL A 10 12.28 -6.44 -11.34
CA VAL A 10 11.01 -5.78 -11.68
C VAL A 10 10.11 -6.64 -12.58
N ASN A 11 10.67 -7.57 -13.38
CA ASN A 11 9.84 -8.44 -14.22
C ASN A 11 9.04 -9.44 -13.37
N VAL A 12 9.60 -9.93 -12.25
CA VAL A 12 8.88 -10.80 -11.32
C VAL A 12 7.73 -10.04 -10.67
N PHE A 13 7.96 -8.80 -10.27
CA PHE A 13 6.89 -7.92 -9.78
C PHE A 13 5.78 -7.72 -10.83
N GLN A 14 6.15 -7.44 -12.08
CA GLN A 14 5.17 -7.26 -13.14
C GLN A 14 4.30 -8.51 -13.35
N GLN A 15 4.87 -9.70 -13.27
CA GLN A 15 4.12 -10.97 -13.37
C GLN A 15 3.14 -11.15 -12.20
N ALA A 16 3.58 -10.84 -10.97
CA ALA A 16 2.71 -10.92 -9.79
C ALA A 16 1.54 -9.93 -9.88
N TRP A 17 1.83 -8.68 -10.30
CA TRP A 17 0.81 -7.68 -10.54
C TRP A 17 -0.17 -8.08 -11.67
N ASP A 18 0.34 -8.51 -12.83
CA ASP A 18 -0.50 -8.93 -13.96
C ASP A 18 -1.46 -10.06 -13.59
N ARG A 19 -0.97 -11.03 -12.78
CA ARG A 19 -1.81 -12.12 -12.26
C ARG A 19 -2.91 -11.58 -11.33
N PHE A 20 -2.56 -10.73 -10.37
CA PHE A 20 -3.53 -10.12 -9.45
C PHE A 20 -4.57 -9.29 -10.22
N GLU A 21 -4.14 -8.43 -11.15
CA GLU A 21 -5.00 -7.57 -11.96
C GLU A 21 -5.96 -8.38 -12.85
N ALA A 22 -5.52 -9.52 -13.41
CA ALA A 22 -6.37 -10.40 -14.19
C ALA A 22 -7.49 -11.02 -13.33
N ILE A 23 -7.17 -11.47 -12.11
CA ILE A 23 -8.17 -12.01 -11.17
C ILE A 23 -9.12 -10.91 -10.70
N LEU A 24 -8.60 -9.72 -10.42
CA LEU A 24 -9.44 -8.56 -10.06
C LEU A 24 -10.43 -8.23 -11.19
N ALA A 25 -9.98 -8.25 -12.44
CA ALA A 25 -10.85 -8.00 -13.61
C ALA A 25 -11.97 -9.05 -13.75
N GLU A 26 -11.71 -10.30 -13.35
CA GLU A 26 -12.70 -11.37 -13.37
C GLU A 26 -13.71 -11.26 -12.20
N ARG A 27 -13.20 -11.03 -10.98
CA ARG A 27 -14.01 -11.05 -9.75
C ARG A 27 -14.71 -9.74 -9.43
N SER A 28 -14.10 -8.62 -9.76
CA SER A 28 -14.62 -7.27 -9.53
C SER A 28 -14.21 -6.31 -10.65
N PRO A 29 -14.85 -6.41 -11.82
CA PRO A 29 -14.57 -5.54 -12.95
C PRO A 29 -14.78 -4.06 -12.63
N GLU A 30 -15.69 -3.73 -11.70
CA GLU A 30 -15.94 -2.38 -11.23
C GLU A 30 -14.73 -1.79 -10.47
N ASP A 31 -14.06 -2.57 -9.67
CA ASP A 31 -12.80 -2.15 -9.02
C ASP A 31 -11.68 -2.02 -10.06
N ARG A 32 -11.59 -2.98 -10.97
CA ARG A 32 -10.57 -2.98 -12.02
C ARG A 32 -10.61 -1.71 -12.88
N VAL A 33 -11.80 -1.21 -13.26
CA VAL A 33 -11.92 -0.02 -14.09
C VAL A 33 -11.56 1.29 -13.37
N THR A 34 -11.41 1.27 -12.04
CA THR A 34 -10.94 2.43 -11.29
C THR A 34 -9.44 2.66 -11.41
N LEU A 35 -8.66 1.64 -11.80
CA LEU A 35 -7.22 1.78 -11.99
C LEU A 35 -6.93 2.84 -13.06
N ARG A 36 -6.22 3.89 -12.66
CA ARG A 36 -5.85 5.00 -13.55
C ARG A 36 -4.76 4.57 -14.54
N PRO A 37 -4.62 5.27 -15.68
CA PRO A 37 -3.47 5.09 -16.55
C PRO A 37 -2.13 5.27 -15.80
N PRO A 38 -1.01 4.82 -16.37
CA PRO A 38 0.32 4.98 -15.77
C PRO A 38 0.64 6.43 -15.37
N ALA A 39 1.32 6.60 -14.23
CA ALA A 39 1.92 7.88 -13.89
C ALA A 39 2.96 8.27 -14.95
N THR A 40 3.01 9.55 -15.31
CA THR A 40 4.07 10.03 -16.19
C THR A 40 5.43 10.04 -15.48
N ALA A 41 6.52 9.87 -16.21
CA ALA A 41 7.86 9.95 -15.65
C ALA A 41 8.08 11.26 -14.85
N ALA A 42 7.57 12.39 -15.37
CA ALA A 42 7.67 13.68 -14.70
C ALA A 42 6.96 13.70 -13.32
N ARG A 43 5.83 13.01 -13.17
CA ARG A 43 5.13 12.90 -11.87
C ARG A 43 5.90 12.03 -10.89
N VAL A 44 6.46 10.93 -11.36
CA VAL A 44 7.31 10.05 -10.53
C VAL A 44 8.59 10.78 -10.11
N ASP A 45 9.24 11.48 -11.02
CA ASP A 45 10.45 12.25 -10.72
C ASP A 45 10.15 13.40 -9.71
N ALA A 46 9.00 14.05 -9.82
CA ALA A 46 8.55 15.08 -8.87
C ALA A 46 8.28 14.47 -7.48
N LEU A 47 7.70 13.26 -7.41
CA LEU A 47 7.51 12.54 -6.16
C LEU A 47 8.86 12.20 -5.52
N GLU A 48 9.81 11.62 -6.26
CA GLU A 48 11.15 11.29 -5.74
C GLU A 48 11.90 12.55 -5.26
N ALA A 49 11.76 13.67 -5.99
CA ALA A 49 12.33 14.95 -5.56
C ALA A 49 11.73 15.44 -4.22
N ARG A 50 10.43 15.23 -4.00
CA ARG A 50 9.75 15.57 -2.75
C ARG A 50 10.16 14.66 -1.59
N LEU A 51 10.31 13.36 -1.84
CA LEU A 51 10.80 12.39 -0.84
C LEU A 51 12.26 12.64 -0.46
N GLY A 52 13.07 13.17 -1.40
CA GLY A 52 14.52 13.34 -1.23
C GLY A 52 15.34 12.06 -1.46
N PHE A 53 14.71 11.00 -1.97
CA PHE A 53 15.35 9.74 -2.32
C PHE A 53 14.55 9.01 -3.40
N PRO A 54 15.18 8.06 -4.14
CA PRO A 54 14.49 7.30 -5.17
C PRO A 54 13.47 6.32 -4.57
N LEU A 55 12.39 6.07 -5.31
CA LEU A 55 11.41 5.03 -4.97
C LEU A 55 12.03 3.64 -5.05
N HIS A 56 11.49 2.72 -4.23
CA HIS A 56 11.76 1.29 -4.41
C HIS A 56 11.37 0.87 -5.84
N PRO A 57 12.21 0.05 -6.52
CA PRO A 57 11.96 -0.30 -7.92
C PRO A 57 10.58 -0.89 -8.20
N GLU A 58 10.03 -1.72 -7.30
CA GLU A 58 8.69 -2.29 -7.45
C GLU A 58 7.59 -1.22 -7.30
N LEU A 59 7.73 -0.26 -6.36
CA LEU A 59 6.75 0.82 -6.22
C LEU A 59 6.80 1.76 -7.45
N ARG A 60 8.00 2.06 -7.96
CA ARG A 60 8.15 2.79 -9.20
C ARG A 60 7.50 2.05 -10.39
N ALA A 61 7.66 0.73 -10.43
CA ALA A 61 7.04 -0.11 -11.47
C ALA A 61 5.50 -0.15 -11.34
N LEU A 62 4.96 -0.19 -10.11
CA LEU A 62 3.52 -0.12 -9.84
C LEU A 62 2.93 1.18 -10.38
N LEU A 63 3.53 2.34 -10.07
CA LEU A 63 3.13 3.64 -10.61
C LEU A 63 3.26 3.71 -12.13
N GLY A 64 4.23 3.01 -12.71
CA GLY A 64 4.41 2.85 -14.15
C GLY A 64 3.34 1.97 -14.81
N ARG A 65 2.54 1.24 -14.04
CA ARG A 65 1.36 0.49 -14.52
C ARG A 65 0.09 1.29 -14.30
N HIS A 66 -0.09 1.81 -13.10
CA HIS A 66 -1.29 2.56 -12.71
C HIS A 66 -0.94 3.67 -11.73
N ASP A 67 -1.46 4.85 -11.97
CA ASP A 67 -1.34 6.01 -11.09
C ASP A 67 -2.44 6.00 -10.02
N GLY A 68 -2.51 4.87 -9.29
CA GLY A 68 -3.50 4.65 -8.25
C GLY A 68 -4.95 4.53 -8.75
N VAL A 69 -5.88 4.77 -7.84
CA VAL A 69 -7.32 4.86 -8.11
C VAL A 69 -7.84 6.25 -7.72
N PRO A 70 -9.06 6.65 -8.12
CA PRO A 70 -9.69 7.87 -7.61
C PRO A 70 -9.90 7.81 -6.10
N ASP A 71 -9.83 8.97 -5.45
CA ASP A 71 -10.20 9.10 -4.05
C ASP A 71 -11.67 8.69 -3.84
N ALA A 72 -11.99 8.22 -2.63
CA ALA A 72 -13.36 7.95 -2.28
C ALA A 72 -14.19 9.24 -2.34
N GLU A 73 -15.33 9.20 -3.02
CA GLU A 73 -16.27 10.30 -2.94
C GLU A 73 -16.88 10.35 -1.53
N ALA A 74 -16.88 11.53 -0.93
CA ALA A 74 -17.55 11.73 0.35
C ALA A 74 -19.06 11.52 0.16
N SER A 75 -19.60 10.42 0.69
CA SER A 75 -21.03 10.12 0.68
C SER A 75 -21.48 9.67 2.06
N TRP A 76 -22.61 10.22 2.50
CA TRP A 76 -23.30 9.81 3.73
C TRP A 76 -24.30 8.68 3.46
N ASP A 77 -24.46 8.27 2.21
CA ASP A 77 -25.32 7.16 1.82
C ASP A 77 -24.56 5.84 1.99
N LEU A 78 -25.00 5.01 2.91
CA LEU A 78 -24.41 3.70 3.20
C LEU A 78 -24.53 2.73 2.01
N ASP A 79 -25.47 2.98 1.08
CA ASP A 79 -25.64 2.22 -0.16
C ASP A 79 -24.82 2.80 -1.31
N HIS A 80 -24.02 3.86 -1.07
CA HIS A 80 -23.18 4.45 -2.09
C HIS A 80 -22.12 3.48 -2.56
N PHE A 81 -22.13 3.18 -3.86
CA PHE A 81 -21.17 2.29 -4.47
C PHE A 81 -19.79 2.97 -4.57
N GLN A 82 -18.81 2.44 -3.88
CA GLN A 82 -17.43 2.94 -3.89
C GLN A 82 -16.46 1.87 -4.40
N ALA A 83 -16.28 1.79 -5.71
CA ALA A 83 -15.24 0.97 -6.30
C ALA A 83 -13.83 1.51 -6.00
N GLY A 84 -12.83 0.62 -6.04
CA GLY A 84 -11.41 0.96 -5.89
C GLY A 84 -10.79 0.64 -4.53
N ALA A 85 -11.59 0.27 -3.50
CA ALA A 85 -11.11 -0.16 -2.19
C ALA A 85 -10.88 -1.68 -2.14
N PHE A 86 -10.17 -2.22 -3.11
CA PHE A 86 -10.03 -3.66 -3.35
C PHE A 86 -8.86 -4.33 -2.61
N LEU A 87 -8.02 -3.58 -1.93
CA LEU A 87 -6.95 -4.13 -1.11
C LEU A 87 -7.44 -4.48 0.31
N PRO A 88 -6.71 -5.34 1.06
CA PRO A 88 -7.07 -5.68 2.43
C PRO A 88 -7.38 -4.45 3.29
N LEU A 89 -8.31 -4.62 4.25
CA LEU A 89 -8.81 -3.55 5.12
C LEU A 89 -9.42 -2.35 4.36
N GLY A 90 -9.91 -2.55 3.13
CA GLY A 90 -10.50 -1.49 2.33
C GLY A 90 -9.51 -0.44 1.81
N HIS A 91 -8.22 -0.79 1.73
CA HIS A 91 -7.21 0.11 1.17
C HIS A 91 -7.43 0.36 -0.32
N ARG A 92 -7.10 1.60 -0.73
CA ARG A 92 -7.09 2.08 -2.11
C ARG A 92 -5.66 2.35 -2.54
N LEU A 93 -5.32 1.99 -3.77
CA LEU A 93 -4.00 2.32 -4.32
C LEU A 93 -3.84 3.83 -4.51
N ASP A 94 -2.73 4.37 -4.01
CA ASP A 94 -2.34 5.75 -4.18
C ASP A 94 -1.61 5.99 -5.49
N GLY A 95 -1.98 7.06 -6.19
CA GLY A 95 -1.16 7.59 -7.27
C GLY A 95 -0.05 8.52 -6.75
N ALA A 96 0.82 8.96 -7.65
CA ALA A 96 2.00 9.76 -7.27
C ALA A 96 1.66 11.02 -6.45
N ASP A 97 0.57 11.73 -6.78
CA ASP A 97 0.16 12.92 -6.04
C ASP A 97 -0.43 12.58 -4.67
N ALA A 98 -1.19 11.48 -4.56
CA ALA A 98 -1.73 11.00 -3.29
C ALA A 98 -0.60 10.55 -2.36
N ILE A 99 0.39 9.80 -2.87
CA ILE A 99 1.61 9.44 -2.11
C ILE A 99 2.32 10.70 -1.62
N ALA A 100 2.53 11.70 -2.48
CA ALA A 100 3.18 12.96 -2.10
C ALA A 100 2.42 13.71 -1.01
N SER A 101 1.07 13.66 -1.03
CA SER A 101 0.20 14.25 -0.01
C SER A 101 0.27 13.48 1.30
N ALA A 102 0.10 12.14 1.25
CA ALA A 102 0.15 11.28 2.42
C ALA A 102 1.52 11.33 3.12
N TYR A 103 2.62 11.43 2.34
CA TYR A 103 3.96 11.58 2.89
C TYR A 103 4.14 12.84 3.74
N THR A 104 3.35 13.89 3.52
CA THR A 104 3.34 15.05 4.41
C THR A 104 2.88 14.67 5.83
N GLY A 105 1.88 13.80 5.93
CA GLY A 105 1.44 13.23 7.22
C GLY A 105 2.52 12.37 7.89
N ILE A 106 3.29 11.64 7.08
CA ILE A 106 4.44 10.85 7.59
C ILE A 106 5.52 11.77 8.18
N VAL A 107 5.80 12.91 7.55
CA VAL A 107 6.76 13.90 8.10
C VAL A 107 6.25 14.44 9.43
N THR A 108 4.97 14.85 9.51
CA THR A 108 4.37 15.30 10.77
C THR A 108 4.41 14.22 11.84
N LEU A 109 4.07 12.97 11.49
CA LEU A 109 4.14 11.84 12.41
C LEU A 109 5.56 11.64 12.97
N ALA A 110 6.58 11.78 12.12
CA ALA A 110 7.97 11.65 12.56
C ALA A 110 8.36 12.78 13.53
N GLU A 111 7.94 14.03 13.25
CA GLU A 111 8.16 15.17 14.12
C GLU A 111 7.48 15.00 15.49
N ASP A 112 6.22 14.57 15.48
CA ASP A 112 5.44 14.31 16.71
C ASP A 112 6.07 13.16 17.52
N PHE A 113 6.54 12.11 16.82
CA PHE A 113 7.18 10.97 17.46
C PHE A 113 8.50 11.36 18.13
N GLU A 114 9.33 12.20 17.48
CA GLU A 114 10.57 12.70 18.08
C GLU A 114 10.32 13.64 19.27
N ALA A 115 9.19 14.36 19.28
CA ALA A 115 8.85 15.32 20.33
C ALA A 115 8.26 14.66 21.59
N ASP A 116 7.43 13.65 21.41
CA ASP A 116 6.56 13.11 22.47
C ASP A 116 7.04 11.75 23.01
N PHE A 117 7.93 11.05 22.29
CA PHE A 117 8.34 9.68 22.62
C PHE A 117 9.85 9.54 22.77
N ASP A 118 10.30 8.86 23.84
CA ASP A 118 11.69 8.40 23.89
C ASP A 118 11.83 7.18 22.96
N PRO A 119 12.64 7.23 21.91
CA PRO A 119 12.85 6.09 21.03
C PRO A 119 13.26 4.81 21.76
N ALA A 120 13.88 4.94 22.94
CA ALA A 120 14.30 3.79 23.75
C ALA A 120 13.10 2.98 24.28
N ASP A 121 11.95 3.60 24.50
CA ASP A 121 10.76 2.94 25.04
C ASP A 121 10.10 1.99 24.02
N TYR A 122 10.37 2.17 22.73
CA TYR A 122 9.76 1.43 21.62
C TYR A 122 10.73 0.56 20.82
N VAL A 123 12.01 0.53 21.21
CA VAL A 123 13.05 -0.25 20.49
C VAL A 123 12.67 -1.73 20.38
N ASP A 124 12.09 -2.29 21.41
CA ASP A 124 11.73 -3.71 21.42
C ASP A 124 10.49 -3.96 20.53
N ASP A 125 9.50 -3.07 20.54
CA ASP A 125 8.31 -3.16 19.70
C ASP A 125 8.67 -3.05 18.20
N PHE A 126 9.55 -2.12 17.84
CA PHE A 126 10.05 -2.01 16.47
C PHE A 126 10.87 -3.22 16.04
N ARG A 127 11.70 -3.76 16.96
CA ARG A 127 12.50 -4.94 16.68
C ARG A 127 11.66 -6.20 16.53
N GLU A 128 10.62 -6.39 17.34
CA GLU A 128 9.72 -7.53 17.26
C GLU A 128 8.91 -7.54 15.96
N ASN A 129 8.59 -6.35 15.44
CA ASN A 129 7.84 -6.18 14.19
C ASN A 129 8.72 -5.94 12.95
N HIS A 130 10.03 -6.12 13.08
CA HIS A 130 11.00 -5.99 11.99
C HIS A 130 10.98 -4.62 11.28
N VAL A 131 10.57 -3.55 11.99
CA VAL A 131 10.61 -2.16 11.51
C VAL A 131 11.61 -1.40 12.36
N ASP A 132 12.49 -0.64 11.77
CA ASP A 132 13.26 0.36 12.51
C ASP A 132 12.48 1.69 12.59
N GLY A 133 12.79 2.51 13.59
CA GLY A 133 12.08 3.75 13.86
C GLY A 133 12.28 4.87 12.83
N ASN A 134 12.83 4.59 11.63
CA ASN A 134 13.01 5.62 10.61
C ASN A 134 11.71 5.88 9.83
N ILE A 135 10.77 6.55 10.48
CA ILE A 135 9.45 6.88 9.94
C ILE A 135 9.55 7.64 8.60
N LEU A 136 10.56 8.50 8.42
CA LEU A 136 10.78 9.22 7.17
C LEU A 136 11.13 8.31 5.97
N ARG A 137 11.29 7.01 6.18
CA ARG A 137 11.48 5.99 5.13
C ARG A 137 10.24 5.16 4.85
N TRP A 138 9.11 5.49 5.45
CA TRP A 138 7.81 4.89 5.17
C TRP A 138 7.17 5.64 4.00
N VAL A 139 7.15 5.03 2.83
CA VAL A 139 6.51 5.64 1.65
C VAL A 139 5.14 5.02 1.45
N PRO A 140 4.05 5.76 1.72
CA PRO A 140 2.69 5.27 1.51
C PRO A 140 2.48 4.82 0.06
N PHE A 141 1.68 3.78 -0.15
CA PHE A 141 1.23 3.35 -1.48
C PHE A 141 -0.26 3.01 -1.53
N ALA A 142 -0.89 2.92 -0.37
CA ALA A 142 -2.33 2.71 -0.26
C ALA A 142 -2.86 3.22 1.08
N HIS A 143 -4.10 3.66 1.10
CA HIS A 143 -4.79 4.11 2.30
C HIS A 143 -6.24 3.60 2.35
N PRO A 144 -6.79 3.29 3.53
CA PRO A 144 -8.19 2.98 3.75
C PRO A 144 -9.02 4.27 3.93
N ASN A 145 -10.35 4.11 4.00
CA ASN A 145 -11.23 5.25 4.23
C ASN A 145 -11.30 5.71 5.70
N ASP A 146 -10.81 4.91 6.64
CA ASP A 146 -10.98 5.09 8.09
C ASP A 146 -9.70 5.49 8.85
N GLY A 147 -8.68 5.90 8.12
CA GLY A 147 -7.38 6.28 8.68
C GLY A 147 -6.44 5.09 8.87
N GLY A 148 -5.23 5.28 8.45
CA GLY A 148 -4.17 4.28 8.36
C GLY A 148 -3.46 4.42 7.04
N ILE A 149 -2.41 3.66 6.85
CA ILE A 149 -1.66 3.59 5.60
C ILE A 149 -1.05 2.20 5.43
N ALA A 150 -0.95 1.75 4.18
CA ALA A 150 0.00 0.72 3.81
C ALA A 150 1.20 1.40 3.12
N PHE A 151 2.41 1.00 3.50
CA PHE A 151 3.64 1.64 3.02
C PHE A 151 4.73 0.64 2.64
N VAL A 152 5.61 1.08 1.76
CA VAL A 152 6.84 0.38 1.40
C VAL A 152 8.00 1.01 2.17
N TYR A 153 8.81 0.19 2.82
CA TYR A 153 9.94 0.65 3.61
C TYR A 153 11.16 0.94 2.74
N HIS A 154 11.69 2.19 2.82
CA HIS A 154 12.76 2.67 1.95
C HIS A 154 14.12 2.85 2.66
N GLN A 155 14.27 2.42 3.91
CA GLN A 155 15.57 2.43 4.56
C GLN A 155 16.48 1.35 3.96
N PRO A 156 17.68 1.68 3.45
CA PRO A 156 18.61 0.67 2.98
C PRO A 156 18.96 -0.34 4.08
N GLY A 157 18.87 -1.63 3.76
CA GLY A 157 19.09 -2.69 4.73
C GLY A 157 18.27 -3.94 4.42
N PRO A 158 18.21 -4.90 5.36
CA PRO A 158 17.53 -6.18 5.15
C PRO A 158 16.03 -6.05 4.85
N MET A 159 15.40 -4.99 5.36
CA MET A 159 13.95 -4.75 5.21
C MET A 159 13.60 -3.76 4.09
N TYR A 160 14.58 -3.37 3.26
CA TYR A 160 14.33 -2.49 2.12
C TYR A 160 13.33 -3.12 1.14
N GLY A 161 12.21 -2.45 0.93
CA GLY A 161 11.12 -2.92 0.06
C GLY A 161 10.02 -3.71 0.77
N HIS A 162 10.17 -4.02 2.06
CA HIS A 162 9.11 -4.67 2.83
C HIS A 162 7.85 -3.79 2.87
N VAL A 163 6.72 -4.46 2.93
CA VAL A 163 5.37 -3.85 2.93
C VAL A 163 4.78 -3.96 4.32
N TYR A 164 4.36 -2.84 4.86
CA TYR A 164 3.75 -2.73 6.19
C TYR A 164 2.41 -2.02 6.12
N GLU A 165 1.62 -2.21 7.16
CA GLU A 165 0.40 -1.45 7.43
C GLU A 165 0.41 -0.91 8.85
N ILE A 166 -0.12 0.29 9.04
CA ILE A 166 -0.35 0.90 10.34
C ILE A 166 -1.72 1.59 10.36
N GLY A 167 -2.51 1.27 11.37
CA GLY A 167 -3.81 1.91 11.63
C GLY A 167 -3.66 3.17 12.47
N LEU A 168 -3.38 4.31 11.86
CA LEU A 168 -3.13 5.57 12.58
C LEU A 168 -4.31 6.03 13.45
N GLY A 169 -5.55 5.70 13.08
CA GLY A 169 -6.75 6.06 13.82
C GLY A 169 -7.18 5.07 14.90
N SER A 170 -6.72 3.83 14.83
CA SER A 170 -7.10 2.74 15.73
C SER A 170 -6.13 2.51 16.89
N GLY A 171 -5.03 3.26 16.94
CA GLY A 171 -3.96 3.04 17.90
C GLY A 171 -3.20 1.73 17.69
N CYS A 172 -3.29 1.15 16.51
CA CYS A 172 -2.51 -0.03 16.12
C CYS A 172 -1.05 0.37 15.92
N TRP A 173 -0.30 0.32 16.96
CA TRP A 173 1.13 0.50 17.00
C TRP A 173 1.76 -0.76 17.60
N PRO A 174 2.83 -1.31 17.10
CA PRO A 174 3.65 -0.89 15.94
C PRO A 174 3.07 -1.30 14.57
N PRO A 175 3.68 -0.85 13.44
CA PRO A 175 3.30 -1.31 12.11
C PRO A 175 3.36 -2.83 11.96
N VAL A 176 2.45 -3.39 11.19
CA VAL A 176 2.35 -4.83 10.95
C VAL A 176 2.91 -5.16 9.56
N GLU A 177 3.87 -6.06 9.49
CA GLU A 177 4.42 -6.51 8.21
C GLU A 177 3.37 -7.31 7.42
N TRP A 178 3.09 -6.89 6.19
CA TRP A 178 2.20 -7.58 5.27
C TRP A 178 2.94 -8.55 4.35
N ALA A 179 4.14 -8.17 3.90
CA ALA A 179 4.98 -8.96 3.01
C ALA A 179 6.42 -8.42 2.98
N THR A 180 7.36 -9.22 2.47
CA THR A 180 8.77 -8.82 2.30
C THR A 180 9.04 -8.03 1.02
N SER A 181 8.04 -7.87 0.15
CA SER A 181 8.10 -7.07 -1.08
C SER A 181 6.69 -6.84 -1.64
N LEU A 182 6.52 -5.89 -2.57
CA LEU A 182 5.26 -5.75 -3.32
C LEU A 182 5.00 -6.97 -4.23
N THR A 183 6.06 -7.63 -4.73
CA THR A 183 5.94 -8.89 -5.45
C THR A 183 5.24 -9.94 -4.60
N GLU A 184 5.77 -10.21 -3.39
CA GLU A 184 5.17 -11.18 -2.47
C GLU A 184 3.76 -10.76 -2.06
N PHE A 185 3.55 -9.47 -1.78
CA PHE A 185 2.24 -8.94 -1.42
C PHE A 185 1.18 -9.27 -2.47
N PHE A 186 1.41 -8.91 -3.73
CA PHE A 186 0.43 -9.18 -4.80
C PHE A 186 0.30 -10.67 -5.13
N ASP A 187 1.36 -11.46 -4.98
CA ASP A 187 1.28 -12.93 -5.10
C ASP A 187 0.42 -13.55 -4.01
N LEU A 188 0.54 -13.10 -2.76
CA LEU A 188 -0.30 -13.55 -1.65
C LEU A 188 -1.77 -13.16 -1.87
N LEU A 189 -2.04 -11.94 -2.34
CA LEU A 189 -3.40 -11.51 -2.66
C LEU A 189 -3.98 -12.32 -3.81
N ALA A 190 -3.21 -12.55 -4.88
CA ALA A 190 -3.66 -13.37 -6.00
C ALA A 190 -4.03 -14.79 -5.57
N ARG A 191 -3.19 -15.47 -4.77
CA ARG A 191 -3.48 -16.79 -4.19
C ARG A 191 -4.73 -16.76 -3.32
N SER A 192 -4.84 -15.76 -2.47
CA SER A 192 -6.02 -15.58 -1.61
C SER A 192 -7.31 -15.48 -2.44
N LEU A 193 -7.26 -14.74 -3.54
CA LEU A 193 -8.38 -14.64 -4.48
C LEU A 193 -8.68 -15.94 -5.23
N GLU A 194 -7.67 -16.72 -5.61
CA GLU A 194 -7.84 -17.97 -6.36
C GLU A 194 -8.42 -19.10 -5.52
N ASP A 195 -7.87 -19.32 -4.33
CA ASP A 195 -8.16 -20.48 -3.49
C ASP A 195 -8.96 -20.17 -2.20
N GLY A 196 -9.21 -18.86 -1.91
CA GLY A 196 -9.91 -18.43 -0.72
C GLY A 196 -9.09 -18.49 0.57
N THR A 197 -7.77 -18.67 0.47
CA THR A 197 -6.87 -18.64 1.63
C THR A 197 -6.91 -17.26 2.29
N PRO A 198 -7.06 -17.16 3.62
CA PRO A 198 -7.06 -15.85 4.26
C PRO A 198 -5.72 -15.14 4.12
N PHE A 199 -5.75 -13.85 3.79
CA PHE A 199 -4.63 -12.96 3.95
C PHE A 199 -4.73 -12.29 5.32
N ARG A 200 -3.79 -12.58 6.22
CA ARG A 200 -3.74 -12.05 7.60
C ARG A 200 -5.06 -12.17 8.38
N GLY A 201 -5.75 -13.26 8.17
CA GLY A 201 -7.04 -13.55 8.83
C GLY A 201 -8.27 -13.08 8.07
N SER A 202 -8.15 -12.16 7.13
CA SER A 202 -9.24 -11.67 6.29
C SER A 202 -9.37 -12.48 5.01
N ARG A 203 -10.62 -12.80 4.62
CA ARG A 203 -10.92 -13.54 3.39
C ARG A 203 -11.46 -12.62 2.31
N PRO A 204 -11.04 -12.81 1.04
CA PRO A 204 -11.60 -12.04 -0.04
C PRO A 204 -13.02 -12.53 -0.35
N THR A 205 -13.95 -11.59 -0.39
CA THR A 205 -15.36 -11.82 -0.77
C THR A 205 -15.77 -10.83 -1.85
N THR A 206 -16.73 -11.20 -2.68
CA THR A 206 -17.33 -10.27 -3.64
C THR A 206 -18.66 -9.79 -3.06
N TYR A 207 -18.71 -8.53 -2.68
CA TYR A 207 -19.95 -7.92 -2.21
C TYR A 207 -20.77 -7.40 -3.38
N ARG A 208 -22.08 -7.75 -3.40
CA ARG A 208 -23.03 -7.28 -4.40
C ARG A 208 -23.85 -6.13 -3.84
N HIS A 209 -23.68 -4.95 -4.40
CA HIS A 209 -24.47 -3.77 -4.08
C HIS A 209 -25.90 -3.85 -4.60
N SER A 210 -26.81 -3.05 -4.05
CA SER A 210 -28.21 -2.93 -4.49
C SER A 210 -28.33 -2.54 -5.97
N SER A 211 -27.36 -1.79 -6.51
CA SER A 211 -27.23 -1.45 -7.92
C SER A 211 -26.90 -2.63 -8.84
N GLY A 212 -26.59 -3.80 -8.28
CA GLY A 212 -26.13 -4.99 -9.00
C GLY A 212 -24.65 -5.01 -9.34
N ARG A 213 -23.91 -3.95 -8.96
CA ARG A 213 -22.44 -3.88 -9.10
C ARG A 213 -21.74 -4.68 -8.00
N HIS A 214 -20.49 -5.02 -8.22
CA HIS A 214 -19.70 -5.82 -7.28
C HIS A 214 -18.42 -5.08 -6.91
N THR A 215 -18.04 -5.19 -5.62
CA THR A 215 -16.71 -4.79 -5.12
C THR A 215 -16.03 -5.98 -4.46
N LEU A 216 -14.71 -5.96 -4.47
CA LEU A 216 -13.89 -6.88 -3.70
C LEU A 216 -13.76 -6.36 -2.27
N GLU A 217 -14.09 -7.20 -1.30
CA GLU A 217 -13.97 -6.89 0.12
C GLU A 217 -13.16 -7.98 0.84
N TRP A 218 -12.52 -7.59 1.94
CA TRP A 218 -11.75 -8.47 2.79
C TRP A 218 -12.38 -8.52 4.19
N THR A 219 -12.98 -9.64 4.54
CA THR A 219 -13.74 -9.83 5.79
C THR A 219 -13.18 -10.95 6.66
#